data_701c2dc8b5f4ebec0f4347f84db8bfed
#
_entry.id   701c2dc8b5f4ebec0f4347f84db8bfed
#
_cell.length_a   1.000
_cell.length_b   1.000
_cell.length_c   1.000
_cell.angle_alpha   90.00
_cell.angle_beta   90.00
_cell.angle_gamma   90.00
#
_symmetry.space_group_name_H-M   'P 1'
#
loop_
_entity.id
_entity.type
_entity.pdbx_description
1 polymer ?
#
loop_
_entity_poly.entity_id
_entity_poly.type
_entity_poly.pdbx_seq_one_letter_code
_entity_poly.pdbx_strand_id
1 'polypeptide(L)'
;MAAPTTESDVQICPLPAEFDRWQELLDLITRAFASMDGVIDPPSSARRLTPRSLKEKCMAETVFLAFSGDRLAGCVFLADRGDCVYVSKLAVEPAQQGQGIGRRLMHAAEAEARRRGRHILELQTRVELTGNHAVFSRLGFRETGRTSHEGYNRPTSITMRKDLSA
;
A
#
# COMPACT_ATOMS: atom_id res chain seq x y z
N MET A 1 -3.93 -25.66 26.81
CA MET A 1 -4.64 -25.65 25.50
C MET A 1 -4.54 -24.25 24.93
N ALA A 2 -3.80 -24.10 23.84
CA ALA A 2 -3.84 -22.87 23.11
C ALA A 2 -5.22 -22.78 22.44
N ALA A 3 -5.95 -21.71 22.70
CA ALA A 3 -7.16 -21.41 21.94
C ALA A 3 -6.79 -21.33 20.46
N PRO A 4 -7.63 -21.85 19.55
CA PRO A 4 -7.40 -21.61 18.14
C PRO A 4 -7.34 -20.11 17.93
N THR A 5 -6.27 -19.65 17.32
CA THR A 5 -6.17 -18.28 16.84
C THR A 5 -7.25 -18.15 15.78
N THR A 6 -8.42 -17.69 16.19
CA THR A 6 -9.47 -17.29 15.26
C THR A 6 -8.87 -16.26 14.32
N GLU A 7 -9.15 -16.44 13.04
CA GLU A 7 -8.81 -15.48 11.99
C GLU A 7 -9.02 -14.07 12.52
N SER A 8 -7.90 -13.55 12.91
CA SER A 8 -7.54 -12.16 13.11
C SER A 8 -8.63 -11.22 13.59
N ASP A 9 -8.48 -10.80 14.80
CA ASP A 9 -8.97 -9.52 15.33
C ASP A 9 -8.30 -8.32 14.60
N VAL A 10 -7.97 -8.45 13.33
CA VAL A 10 -7.45 -7.34 12.53
C VAL A 10 -8.61 -6.48 12.05
N GLN A 11 -8.57 -5.22 12.40
CA GLN A 11 -9.55 -4.24 11.98
C GLN A 11 -8.93 -3.27 10.97
N ILE A 12 -9.67 -2.98 9.91
CA ILE A 12 -9.31 -1.96 8.93
C ILE A 12 -10.14 -0.72 9.22
N CYS A 13 -9.48 0.42 9.37
CA CYS A 13 -10.15 1.67 9.65
C CYS A 13 -9.48 2.85 8.93
N PRO A 14 -10.23 3.93 8.65
CA PRO A 14 -9.63 5.18 8.21
C PRO A 14 -8.65 5.69 9.28
N LEU A 15 -7.64 6.44 8.84
CA LEU A 15 -6.71 7.09 9.77
C LEU A 15 -7.50 7.89 10.80
N PRO A 16 -7.38 7.58 12.11
CA PRO A 16 -8.05 8.35 13.15
C PRO A 16 -7.60 9.81 13.15
N ALA A 17 -8.53 10.72 13.42
CA ALA A 17 -8.22 12.17 13.48
C ALA A 17 -7.16 12.52 14.53
N GLU A 18 -7.08 11.74 15.60
CA GLU A 18 -6.15 11.94 16.71
C GLU A 18 -4.90 11.07 16.62
N PHE A 19 -4.67 10.45 15.48
CA PHE A 19 -3.51 9.57 15.30
C PHE A 19 -2.22 10.36 15.46
N ASP A 20 -1.32 9.85 16.29
CA ASP A 20 -0.04 10.50 16.61
C ASP A 20 1.17 9.52 16.59
N ARG A 21 0.97 8.28 16.17
CA ARG A 21 1.97 7.21 16.21
C ARG A 21 2.81 7.16 14.93
N TRP A 22 3.34 8.31 14.54
CA TRP A 22 4.03 8.49 13.25
C TRP A 22 5.31 7.65 13.14
N GLN A 23 6.06 7.53 14.24
CA GLN A 23 7.27 6.70 14.24
C GLN A 23 6.93 5.21 14.08
N GLU A 24 5.87 4.74 14.72
CA GLU A 24 5.43 3.34 14.58
C GLU A 24 4.97 3.05 13.15
N LEU A 25 4.24 3.99 12.53
CA LEU A 25 3.81 3.84 11.14
C LEU A 25 5.01 3.83 10.19
N LEU A 26 5.97 4.70 10.40
CA LEU A 26 7.22 4.72 9.64
C LEU A 26 7.99 3.40 9.78
N ASP A 27 8.11 2.90 11.00
CA ASP A 27 8.81 1.64 11.28
C ASP A 27 8.12 0.47 10.60
N LEU A 28 6.78 0.44 10.59
CA LEU A 28 6.01 -0.57 9.87
C LEU A 28 6.33 -0.56 8.37
N ILE A 29 6.28 0.61 7.75
CA ILE A 29 6.57 0.76 6.31
C ILE A 29 8.01 0.33 6.03
N THR A 30 8.95 0.76 6.86
CA THR A 30 10.37 0.42 6.72
C THR A 30 10.58 -1.10 6.79
N ARG A 31 9.97 -1.77 7.77
CA ARG A 31 10.08 -3.23 7.90
C ARG A 31 9.43 -3.95 6.73
N ALA A 32 8.23 -3.51 6.33
CA ALA A 32 7.51 -4.14 5.22
C ALA A 32 8.26 -4.03 3.90
N PHE A 33 8.98 -2.94 3.68
CA PHE A 33 9.71 -2.68 2.43
C PHE A 33 11.18 -3.09 2.49
N ALA A 34 11.67 -3.59 3.61
CA ALA A 34 13.06 -4.00 3.76
C ALA A 34 13.47 -5.11 2.78
N SER A 35 12.54 -5.99 2.39
CA SER A 35 12.80 -7.04 1.40
C SER A 35 13.12 -6.52 0.01
N MET A 36 12.81 -5.26 -0.29
CA MET A 36 13.16 -4.61 -1.55
C MET A 36 14.60 -4.12 -1.59
N ASP A 37 15.23 -3.96 -0.43
CA ASP A 37 16.60 -3.45 -0.35
C ASP A 37 17.56 -4.38 -1.09
N GLY A 38 18.35 -3.79 -2.00
CA GLY A 38 19.28 -4.54 -2.84
C GLY A 38 18.64 -5.28 -4.01
N VAL A 39 17.31 -5.31 -4.12
CA VAL A 39 16.57 -5.94 -5.23
C VAL A 39 16.19 -4.90 -6.28
N ILE A 40 15.68 -3.76 -5.86
CA ILE A 40 15.22 -2.68 -6.75
C ILE A 40 16.28 -1.61 -6.95
N ASP A 41 16.30 -1.03 -8.16
CA ASP A 41 17.15 0.08 -8.53
C ASP A 41 16.34 1.06 -9.40
N PRO A 42 16.18 2.33 -8.98
CA PRO A 42 16.75 2.98 -7.79
C PRO A 42 16.09 2.49 -6.49
N PRO A 43 16.68 2.80 -5.32
CA PRO A 43 16.06 2.45 -4.03
C PRO A 43 14.67 3.05 -3.86
N SER A 44 13.85 2.44 -3.00
CA SER A 44 12.51 2.94 -2.71
C SER A 44 12.54 4.34 -2.12
N SER A 45 11.61 5.20 -2.57
CA SER A 45 11.40 6.53 -1.99
C SER A 45 10.99 6.47 -0.51
N ALA A 46 10.45 5.33 -0.06
CA ALA A 46 10.09 5.13 1.34
C ALA A 46 11.30 5.27 2.28
N ARG A 47 12.51 5.02 1.79
CA ARG A 47 13.75 5.19 2.58
C ARG A 47 14.03 6.63 2.99
N ARG A 48 13.41 7.60 2.31
CA ARG A 48 13.56 9.03 2.61
C ARG A 48 12.46 9.58 3.50
N LEU A 49 11.48 8.76 3.86
CA LEU A 49 10.40 9.19 4.76
C LEU A 49 10.94 9.48 6.16
N THR A 50 10.42 10.54 6.74
CA THR A 50 10.60 10.90 8.15
C THR A 50 9.22 10.89 8.83
N PRO A 51 9.15 10.85 10.16
CA PRO A 51 7.84 10.98 10.83
C PRO A 51 7.08 12.23 10.39
N ARG A 52 7.78 13.35 10.20
CA ARG A 52 7.17 14.60 9.75
C ARG A 52 6.65 14.50 8.32
N SER A 53 7.44 14.02 7.37
CA SER A 53 7.00 13.90 5.96
C SER A 53 5.89 12.87 5.82
N LEU A 54 5.90 11.82 6.63
CA LEU A 54 4.84 10.84 6.67
C LEU A 54 3.53 11.44 7.16
N LYS A 55 3.58 12.26 8.22
CA LYS A 55 2.42 13.01 8.71
C LYS A 55 1.86 13.92 7.63
N GLU A 56 2.71 14.67 6.95
CA GLU A 56 2.32 15.56 5.84
C GLU A 56 1.63 14.78 4.73
N LYS A 57 2.17 13.62 4.36
CA LYS A 57 1.57 12.73 3.36
C LYS A 57 0.19 12.23 3.80
N CYS A 58 0.03 11.85 5.06
CA CYS A 58 -1.25 11.43 5.62
C CYS A 58 -2.28 12.53 5.62
N MET A 59 -1.88 13.79 5.78
CA MET A 59 -2.77 14.94 5.73
C MET A 59 -3.22 15.27 4.29
N ALA A 60 -2.39 14.96 3.30
CA ALA A 60 -2.67 15.22 1.89
C ALA A 60 -3.44 14.10 1.19
N GLU A 61 -3.37 12.89 1.71
CA GLU A 61 -3.97 11.70 1.11
C GLU A 61 -4.99 11.05 2.05
N THR A 62 -5.74 10.10 1.55
CA THR A 62 -6.60 9.24 2.37
C THR A 62 -5.81 8.01 2.77
N VAL A 63 -5.86 7.67 4.04
CA VAL A 63 -5.09 6.54 4.59
C VAL A 63 -6.01 5.59 5.33
N PHE A 64 -5.85 4.30 5.06
CA PHE A 64 -6.44 3.24 5.86
C PHE A 64 -5.35 2.51 6.62
N LEU A 65 -5.66 2.17 7.86
CA LEU A 65 -4.77 1.42 8.74
C LEU A 65 -5.38 0.06 9.07
N ALA A 66 -4.53 -0.92 9.27
CA ALA A 66 -4.90 -2.20 9.86
C ALA A 66 -4.33 -2.28 11.26
N PHE A 67 -5.17 -2.63 12.21
CA PHE A 67 -4.77 -2.84 13.61
C PHE A 67 -5.04 -4.29 14.02
N SER A 68 -4.07 -4.90 14.66
CA SER A 68 -4.22 -6.16 15.37
C SER A 68 -4.21 -5.84 16.88
N GLY A 69 -5.40 -5.73 17.49
CA GLY A 69 -5.52 -5.10 18.79
C GLY A 69 -5.05 -3.65 18.74
N ASP A 70 -4.10 -3.28 19.59
CA ASP A 70 -3.51 -1.95 19.61
C ASP A 70 -2.29 -1.79 18.70
N ARG A 71 -1.89 -2.86 18.00
CA ARG A 71 -0.68 -2.86 17.18
C ARG A 71 -1.00 -2.55 15.74
N LEU A 72 -0.20 -1.68 15.14
CA LEU A 72 -0.26 -1.43 13.70
C LEU A 72 0.17 -2.70 12.96
N ALA A 73 -0.68 -3.16 12.03
CA ALA A 73 -0.42 -4.35 11.22
C ALA A 73 -0.30 -4.04 9.73
N GLY A 74 -0.77 -2.88 9.29
CA GLY A 74 -0.67 -2.50 7.89
C GLY A 74 -1.19 -1.10 7.62
N CYS A 75 -0.95 -0.64 6.40
CA CYS A 75 -1.46 0.65 5.91
C CYS A 75 -1.60 0.64 4.39
N VAL A 76 -2.39 1.57 3.88
CA VAL A 76 -2.47 1.90 2.45
C VAL A 76 -2.78 3.38 2.29
N PHE A 77 -2.17 4.01 1.31
CA PHE A 77 -2.34 5.44 1.00
C PHE A 77 -3.06 5.60 -0.34
N LEU A 78 -4.00 6.53 -0.38
CA LEU A 78 -4.82 6.80 -1.56
C LEU A 78 -4.75 8.28 -1.91
N ALA A 79 -4.39 8.58 -3.17
CA ALA A 79 -4.42 9.93 -3.72
C ALA A 79 -5.43 10.01 -4.86
N ASP A 80 -6.38 10.96 -4.78
CA ASP A 80 -7.33 11.20 -5.86
C ASP A 80 -6.65 12.00 -6.97
N ARG A 81 -6.54 11.40 -8.16
CA ARG A 81 -5.92 12.01 -9.34
C ARG A 81 -6.94 12.50 -10.37
N GLY A 82 -8.22 12.54 -10.02
CA GLY A 82 -9.29 12.99 -10.89
C GLY A 82 -9.89 11.87 -11.74
N ASP A 83 -9.09 11.21 -12.56
CA ASP A 83 -9.52 10.08 -13.40
C ASP A 83 -9.39 8.73 -12.68
N CYS A 84 -8.56 8.66 -11.67
CA CYS A 84 -8.31 7.44 -10.89
C CYS A 84 -7.95 7.76 -9.44
N VAL A 85 -7.98 6.74 -8.60
CA VAL A 85 -7.38 6.79 -7.27
C VAL A 85 -6.05 6.04 -7.32
N TYR A 86 -4.99 6.72 -6.97
CA TYR A 86 -3.65 6.16 -6.94
C TYR A 86 -3.36 5.54 -5.57
N VAL A 87 -2.99 4.27 -5.59
CA VAL A 87 -2.66 3.48 -4.39
C VAL A 87 -1.16 3.44 -4.20
N SER A 88 -0.70 3.79 -3.03
CA SER A 88 0.72 3.73 -2.69
C SER A 88 0.93 3.22 -1.26
N LYS A 89 2.17 2.86 -0.93
CA LYS A 89 2.58 2.45 0.41
C LYS A 89 1.67 1.39 1.03
N LEU A 90 1.22 0.43 0.22
CA LEU A 90 0.57 -0.78 0.75
C LEU A 90 1.62 -1.58 1.51
N ALA A 91 1.52 -1.60 2.81
CA ALA A 91 2.47 -2.26 3.70
C ALA A 91 1.74 -3.12 4.71
N VAL A 92 2.27 -4.32 4.94
CA VAL A 92 1.77 -5.25 5.95
C VAL A 92 2.94 -5.68 6.81
N GLU A 93 2.73 -5.73 8.13
CA GLU A 93 3.72 -6.22 9.07
C GLU A 93 4.26 -7.58 8.60
N PRO A 94 5.59 -7.74 8.42
CA PRO A 94 6.15 -8.98 7.87
C PRO A 94 5.71 -10.25 8.62
N ALA A 95 5.59 -10.17 9.95
CA ALA A 95 5.14 -11.30 10.76
C ALA A 95 3.68 -11.70 10.52
N GLN A 96 2.89 -10.85 9.87
CA GLN A 96 1.46 -11.06 9.62
C GLN A 96 1.11 -11.15 8.15
N GLN A 97 2.10 -11.19 7.26
CA GLN A 97 1.87 -11.40 5.84
C GLN A 97 1.29 -12.80 5.58
N GLY A 98 0.55 -12.94 4.49
CA GLY A 98 -0.11 -14.20 4.14
C GLY A 98 -1.44 -14.45 4.86
N GLN A 99 -1.94 -13.49 5.65
CA GLN A 99 -3.20 -13.58 6.40
C GLN A 99 -4.34 -12.77 5.78
N GLY A 100 -4.15 -12.22 4.59
CA GLY A 100 -5.18 -11.46 3.87
C GLY A 100 -5.30 -9.99 4.28
N ILE A 101 -4.41 -9.45 5.09
CA ILE A 101 -4.47 -8.05 5.54
C ILE A 101 -4.32 -7.10 4.35
N GLY A 102 -3.34 -7.34 3.47
CA GLY A 102 -3.12 -6.52 2.27
C GLY A 102 -4.34 -6.52 1.35
N ARG A 103 -4.99 -7.67 1.18
CA ARG A 103 -6.22 -7.81 0.40
C ARG A 103 -7.35 -6.99 1.02
N ARG A 104 -7.50 -7.02 2.35
CA ARG A 104 -8.54 -6.26 3.05
C ARG A 104 -8.27 -4.75 2.96
N LEU A 105 -7.01 -4.32 3.03
CA LEU A 105 -6.64 -2.92 2.81
C LEU A 105 -6.97 -2.49 1.37
N MET A 106 -6.71 -3.35 0.39
CA MET A 106 -7.05 -3.05 -1.01
C MET A 106 -8.57 -2.98 -1.21
N HIS A 107 -9.36 -3.82 -0.54
CA HIS A 107 -10.81 -3.74 -0.57
C HIS A 107 -11.32 -2.41 0.01
N ALA A 108 -10.70 -1.91 1.08
CA ALA A 108 -11.02 -0.59 1.63
C ALA A 108 -10.70 0.52 0.61
N ALA A 109 -9.60 0.39 -0.11
CA ALA A 109 -9.23 1.32 -1.18
C ALA A 109 -10.27 1.33 -2.31
N GLU A 110 -10.73 0.16 -2.72
CA GLU A 110 -11.79 0.04 -3.75
C GLU A 110 -13.09 0.68 -3.30
N ALA A 111 -13.52 0.41 -2.06
CA ALA A 111 -14.74 0.99 -1.51
C ALA A 111 -14.65 2.52 -1.45
N GLU A 112 -13.52 3.06 -1.05
CA GLU A 112 -13.30 4.51 -1.01
C GLU A 112 -13.30 5.13 -2.41
N ALA A 113 -12.69 4.50 -3.38
CA ALA A 113 -12.72 4.97 -4.77
C ALA A 113 -14.14 5.03 -5.30
N ARG A 114 -14.93 3.98 -5.08
CA ARG A 114 -16.36 3.94 -5.48
C ARG A 114 -17.17 5.03 -4.77
N ARG A 115 -16.93 5.25 -3.49
CA ARG A 115 -17.59 6.30 -2.72
C ARG A 115 -17.35 7.68 -3.33
N ARG A 116 -16.16 7.90 -3.91
CA ARG A 116 -15.79 9.15 -4.59
C ARG A 116 -16.24 9.22 -6.06
N GLY A 117 -16.94 8.19 -6.54
CA GLY A 117 -17.32 8.11 -7.95
C GLY A 117 -16.15 7.83 -8.88
N ARG A 118 -15.06 7.28 -8.37
CA ARG A 118 -13.90 6.86 -9.17
C ARG A 118 -14.03 5.38 -9.51
N HIS A 119 -13.74 5.03 -10.73
CA HIS A 119 -13.91 3.67 -11.24
C HIS A 119 -12.59 2.97 -11.53
N ILE A 120 -11.47 3.63 -11.28
CA ILE A 120 -10.15 3.10 -11.57
C ILE A 120 -9.25 3.24 -10.35
N LEU A 121 -8.62 2.14 -9.95
CA LEU A 121 -7.45 2.15 -9.08
C LEU A 121 -6.20 2.03 -9.94
N GLU A 122 -5.19 2.82 -9.61
CA GLU A 122 -3.87 2.77 -10.23
C GLU A 122 -2.80 2.57 -9.17
N LEU A 123 -1.79 1.79 -9.49
CA LEU A 123 -0.58 1.68 -8.69
C LEU A 123 0.64 1.53 -9.58
N GLN A 124 1.81 1.73 -8.99
CA GLN A 124 3.07 1.39 -9.62
C GLN A 124 3.82 0.38 -8.77
N THR A 125 4.49 -0.53 -9.42
CA THR A 125 5.39 -1.51 -8.80
C THR A 125 6.67 -1.58 -9.60
N ARG A 126 7.78 -1.87 -8.93
CA ARG A 126 9.09 -1.97 -9.60
C ARG A 126 9.15 -3.17 -10.52
N VAL A 127 9.85 -3.02 -11.63
CA VAL A 127 10.00 -4.11 -12.62
C VAL A 127 10.64 -5.37 -12.02
N GLU A 128 11.52 -5.21 -11.04
CA GLU A 128 12.21 -6.33 -10.38
C GLU A 128 11.29 -7.15 -9.46
N LEU A 129 10.16 -6.59 -9.01
CA LEU A 129 9.27 -7.21 -8.03
C LEU A 129 8.22 -8.10 -8.69
N THR A 130 8.66 -9.14 -9.36
CA THR A 130 7.79 -10.04 -10.12
C THR A 130 6.73 -10.73 -9.28
N GLY A 131 7.03 -11.02 -8.01
CA GLY A 131 6.06 -11.54 -7.06
C GLY A 131 4.90 -10.59 -6.81
N ASN A 132 5.18 -9.29 -6.72
CA ASN A 132 4.15 -8.25 -6.58
C ASN A 132 3.26 -8.17 -7.81
N HIS A 133 3.85 -8.30 -9.02
CA HIS A 133 3.07 -8.31 -10.25
C HIS A 133 2.02 -9.44 -10.24
N ALA A 134 2.40 -10.62 -9.80
CA ALA A 134 1.49 -11.76 -9.69
C ALA A 134 0.38 -11.52 -8.65
N VAL A 135 0.73 -10.94 -7.50
CA VAL A 135 -0.25 -10.60 -6.46
C VAL A 135 -1.27 -9.60 -6.97
N PHE A 136 -0.82 -8.50 -7.58
CA PHE A 136 -1.72 -7.48 -8.11
C PHE A 136 -2.57 -8.00 -9.28
N SER A 137 -2.00 -8.84 -10.13
CA SER A 137 -2.77 -9.49 -11.21
C SER A 137 -3.92 -10.34 -10.65
N ARG A 138 -3.67 -11.07 -9.57
CA ARG A 138 -4.72 -11.87 -8.89
C ARG A 138 -5.79 -10.98 -8.26
N LEU A 139 -5.44 -9.76 -7.85
CA LEU A 139 -6.39 -8.78 -7.34
C LEU A 139 -7.16 -8.05 -8.44
N GLY A 140 -6.91 -8.35 -9.70
CA GLY A 140 -7.63 -7.80 -10.85
C GLY A 140 -6.95 -6.61 -11.53
N PHE A 141 -5.72 -6.29 -11.16
CA PHE A 141 -4.93 -5.25 -11.83
C PHE A 141 -4.31 -5.78 -13.12
N ARG A 142 -4.18 -4.90 -14.10
CA ARG A 142 -3.51 -5.18 -15.38
C ARG A 142 -2.42 -4.16 -15.63
N GLU A 143 -1.32 -4.59 -16.23
CA GLU A 143 -0.28 -3.68 -16.69
C GLU A 143 -0.81 -2.77 -17.79
N THR A 144 -0.64 -1.46 -17.63
CA THR A 144 -1.07 -0.46 -18.59
C THR A 144 0.07 0.38 -19.15
N GLY A 145 1.24 0.32 -18.55
CA GLY A 145 2.40 1.06 -19.02
C GLY A 145 3.63 0.80 -18.19
N ARG A 146 4.74 1.37 -18.65
CA ARG A 146 6.01 1.32 -17.95
C ARG A 146 6.64 2.70 -17.95
N THR A 147 7.34 3.04 -16.87
CA THR A 147 8.02 4.31 -16.70
C THR A 147 9.45 4.09 -16.21
N SER A 148 10.28 5.07 -16.47
CA SER A 148 11.67 5.08 -16.00
C SER A 148 11.84 6.19 -14.97
N HIS A 149 12.61 5.92 -13.92
CA HIS A 149 13.04 6.96 -13.01
C HIS A 149 14.03 7.90 -13.70
N GLU A 150 14.10 9.13 -13.21
CA GLU A 150 15.04 10.13 -13.73
C GLU A 150 16.47 9.57 -13.73
N GLY A 151 17.18 9.76 -14.84
CA GLY A 151 18.54 9.25 -15.02
C GLY A 151 18.66 7.80 -15.47
N TYR A 152 17.52 7.11 -15.64
CA TYR A 152 17.50 5.71 -16.11
C TYR A 152 17.05 5.65 -17.57
N ASN A 153 17.73 4.84 -18.36
CA ASN A 153 17.41 4.61 -19.79
C ASN A 153 16.65 3.31 -20.03
N ARG A 154 16.14 2.69 -18.97
CA ARG A 154 15.35 1.46 -18.99
C ARG A 154 14.11 1.62 -18.14
N PRO A 155 13.03 0.87 -18.38
CA PRO A 155 11.88 0.88 -17.48
C PRO A 155 12.28 0.42 -16.07
N THR A 156 11.83 1.18 -15.07
CA THR A 156 12.06 0.87 -13.65
C THR A 156 10.79 0.56 -12.90
N SER A 157 9.64 1.02 -13.41
CA SER A 157 8.32 0.79 -12.81
C SER A 157 7.32 0.33 -13.85
N ILE A 158 6.39 -0.51 -13.40
CA ILE A 158 5.21 -0.93 -14.14
C ILE A 158 4.01 -0.21 -13.54
N THR A 159 3.19 0.43 -14.38
CA THR A 159 1.89 0.97 -14.00
C THR A 159 0.83 -0.09 -14.18
N MET A 160 0.01 -0.30 -13.17
CA MET A 160 -1.09 -1.26 -13.20
C MET A 160 -2.39 -0.57 -12.83
N ARG A 161 -3.47 -0.96 -13.47
CA ARG A 161 -4.81 -0.43 -13.21
C ARG A 161 -5.83 -1.55 -12.98
N LYS A 162 -6.81 -1.25 -12.15
CA LYS A 162 -7.98 -2.10 -11.94
C LYS A 162 -9.23 -1.27 -12.23
N ASP A 163 -10.10 -1.80 -13.11
CA ASP A 163 -11.40 -1.21 -13.41
C ASP A 163 -12.42 -1.71 -12.37
N LEU A 164 -13.07 -0.78 -11.67
CA LEU A 164 -14.06 -1.07 -10.63
C LEU A 164 -15.49 -0.98 -11.12
N SER A 165 -15.70 -0.67 -12.41
CA SER A 165 -17.04 -0.45 -12.98
C SER A 165 -17.80 -1.74 -13.30
N ALA A 166 -17.12 -2.86 -13.23
CA ALA A 166 -17.72 -4.17 -13.53
C ALA A 166 -18.22 -4.88 -12.27
#